data_6e37b211ce14f03ae352bf5de40a43c5
#
_entry.id   6e37b211ce14f03ae352bf5de40a43c5
#
_cell.length_a   1.000
_cell.length_b   1.000
_cell.length_c   1.000
_cell.angle_alpha   90.00
_cell.angle_beta   90.00
_cell.angle_gamma   90.00
#
_symmetry.space_group_name_H-M   'P 1'
#
loop_
_entity.id
_entity.type
_entity.pdbx_description
1 polymer ?
#
loop_
_entity_poly.entity_id
_entity_poly.type
_entity_poly.pdbx_seq_one_letter_code
_entity_poly.pdbx_strand_id
1 'polypeptide(L)'
;MAESETHPAARPLVHLIAGPTGVGKSAAATELARATGAPMVVADRLQCFTDLATTSARAGADVPGVHRHWLGDRTFADGDLPAAEATDALVALVERLASTHPLVIVEGGSISLLRELCERRSELSWRLTVRLLPLPARDEYVAALTRRAQEMLTPGACGPGLLHELATLWRDPRRRFLAASVNGFEAVLECCAKYSLDVGSIDEQPIPEHVLERITALIAERHAEHGFLQHRVFGEIFEGAVPESVPGFGVLERVA
;
A
#
# COMPACT_ATOMS: atom_id res chain seq x y z
N MET A 1 -16.52 52.18 9.37
CA MET A 1 -15.78 51.01 9.86
C MET A 1 -16.35 49.81 9.08
N ALA A 2 -15.62 49.31 8.10
CA ALA A 2 -16.04 48.12 7.35
C ALA A 2 -15.61 46.89 8.17
N GLU A 3 -16.56 46.13 8.65
CA GLU A 3 -16.31 44.82 9.25
C GLU A 3 -15.74 43.91 8.15
N SER A 4 -14.47 43.54 8.32
CA SER A 4 -13.83 42.55 7.48
C SER A 4 -14.47 41.18 7.80
N GLU A 5 -15.38 40.76 6.93
CA GLU A 5 -15.88 39.38 6.94
C GLU A 5 -14.69 38.45 6.71
N THR A 6 -14.13 37.91 7.77
CA THR A 6 -13.19 36.78 7.70
C THR A 6 -13.94 35.54 7.18
N HIS A 7 -13.87 35.32 5.88
CA HIS A 7 -14.28 34.04 5.32
C HIS A 7 -13.51 32.92 6.05
N PRO A 8 -14.19 31.91 6.59
CA PRO A 8 -13.50 30.77 7.19
C PRO A 8 -12.58 30.16 6.13
N ALA A 9 -11.29 30.05 6.46
CA ALA A 9 -10.32 29.43 5.57
C ALA A 9 -10.84 28.05 5.12
N ALA A 10 -10.86 27.81 3.81
CA ALA A 10 -11.34 26.55 3.27
C ALA A 10 -10.52 25.39 3.87
N ARG A 11 -11.19 24.37 4.43
CA ARG A 11 -10.50 23.21 4.98
C ARG A 11 -9.61 22.57 3.89
N PRO A 12 -8.37 22.16 4.21
CA PRO A 12 -7.49 21.50 3.27
C PRO A 12 -8.15 20.26 2.66
N LEU A 13 -7.79 19.95 1.42
CA LEU A 13 -8.30 18.79 0.70
C LEU A 13 -7.33 17.62 0.82
N VAL A 14 -7.83 16.47 1.23
CA VAL A 14 -7.11 15.20 1.18
C VAL A 14 -7.77 14.31 0.15
N HIS A 15 -7.02 13.92 -0.87
CA HIS A 15 -7.49 13.04 -1.93
C HIS A 15 -6.92 11.65 -1.75
N LEU A 16 -7.76 10.71 -1.30
CA LEU A 16 -7.42 9.30 -1.09
C LEU A 16 -7.61 8.51 -2.39
N ILE A 17 -6.55 7.88 -2.87
CA ILE A 17 -6.60 6.87 -3.94
C ILE A 17 -6.49 5.49 -3.29
N ALA A 18 -7.61 4.78 -3.22
CA ALA A 18 -7.71 3.46 -2.63
C ALA A 18 -8.08 2.40 -3.69
N GLY A 19 -7.86 1.15 -3.35
CA GLY A 19 -8.20 0.03 -4.24
C GLY A 19 -7.39 -1.22 -3.94
N PRO A 20 -7.66 -2.32 -4.66
CA PRO A 20 -6.96 -3.59 -4.51
C PRO A 20 -5.45 -3.51 -4.68
N THR A 21 -4.73 -4.50 -4.15
CA THR A 21 -3.30 -4.63 -4.42
C THR A 21 -3.06 -4.82 -5.92
N GLY A 22 -2.00 -4.25 -6.47
CA GLY A 22 -1.62 -4.44 -7.88
C GLY A 22 -2.44 -3.69 -8.94
N VAL A 23 -3.47 -2.90 -8.59
CA VAL A 23 -4.30 -2.13 -9.56
C VAL A 23 -3.73 -0.77 -9.97
N GLY A 24 -2.51 -0.42 -9.55
CA GLY A 24 -1.84 0.81 -9.99
C GLY A 24 -2.09 2.05 -9.13
N LYS A 25 -2.51 1.91 -7.85
CA LYS A 25 -2.70 3.05 -6.92
C LYS A 25 -1.51 4.01 -6.88
N SER A 26 -0.30 3.46 -6.67
CA SER A 26 0.91 4.28 -6.56
C SER A 26 1.25 5.00 -7.86
N ALA A 27 0.97 4.40 -9.03
CA ALA A 27 1.13 5.06 -10.32
C ALA A 27 0.16 6.24 -10.47
N ALA A 28 -1.13 6.03 -10.16
CA ALA A 28 -2.15 7.07 -10.22
C ALA A 28 -1.86 8.22 -9.23
N ALA A 29 -1.43 7.90 -8.00
CA ALA A 29 -1.06 8.89 -7.00
C ALA A 29 0.19 9.68 -7.41
N THR A 30 1.19 9.01 -7.99
CA THR A 30 2.41 9.64 -8.49
C THR A 30 2.11 10.60 -9.64
N GLU A 31 1.25 10.20 -10.58
CA GLU A 31 0.82 11.05 -11.70
C GLU A 31 0.12 12.31 -11.20
N LEU A 32 -0.83 12.16 -10.26
CA LEU A 32 -1.53 13.27 -9.66
C LEU A 32 -0.57 14.19 -8.88
N ALA A 33 0.37 13.63 -8.11
CA ALA A 33 1.37 14.39 -7.37
C ALA A 33 2.27 15.21 -8.29
N ARG A 34 2.71 14.64 -9.41
CA ARG A 34 3.48 15.36 -10.43
C ARG A 34 2.68 16.52 -11.04
N ALA A 35 1.43 16.28 -11.36
CA ALA A 35 0.58 17.26 -12.01
C ALA A 35 0.20 18.42 -11.08
N THR A 36 0.11 18.18 -9.77
CA THR A 36 -0.34 19.17 -8.78
C THR A 36 0.78 19.76 -7.93
N GLY A 37 1.94 19.14 -7.87
CA GLY A 37 2.99 19.46 -6.89
C GLY A 37 2.63 19.09 -5.45
N ALA A 38 1.51 18.38 -5.23
CA ALA A 38 1.06 18.01 -3.90
C ALA A 38 1.92 16.87 -3.30
N PRO A 39 2.17 16.88 -1.98
CA PRO A 39 2.84 15.79 -1.30
C PRO A 39 1.96 14.54 -1.31
N MET A 40 2.60 13.38 -1.33
CA MET A 40 1.96 12.07 -1.36
C MET A 40 2.27 11.29 -0.08
N VAL A 41 1.25 10.78 0.58
CA VAL A 41 1.36 9.94 1.78
C VAL A 41 0.95 8.51 1.45
N VAL A 42 1.77 7.55 1.85
CA VAL A 42 1.49 6.12 1.67
C VAL A 42 0.82 5.57 2.92
N ALA A 43 -0.48 5.29 2.82
CA ALA A 43 -1.31 4.74 3.90
C ALA A 43 -1.30 3.20 3.85
N ASP A 44 -0.12 2.62 4.06
CA ASP A 44 0.09 1.18 4.07
C ASP A 44 0.96 0.79 5.27
N ARG A 45 0.44 -0.08 6.14
CA ARG A 45 1.12 -0.52 7.36
C ARG A 45 2.37 -1.35 7.04
N LEU A 46 2.33 -2.17 5.98
CA LEU A 46 3.45 -3.00 5.61
C LEU A 46 4.60 -2.18 5.02
N GLN A 47 4.29 -1.08 4.32
CA GLN A 47 5.30 -0.18 3.77
C GLN A 47 6.01 0.67 4.84
N CYS A 48 5.62 0.58 6.12
CA CYS A 48 6.39 1.17 7.22
C CYS A 48 7.67 0.38 7.54
N PHE A 49 7.74 -0.90 7.12
CA PHE A 49 8.88 -1.76 7.43
C PHE A 49 9.98 -1.64 6.37
N THR A 50 11.15 -1.12 6.79
CA THR A 50 12.30 -0.89 5.90
C THR A 50 13.02 -2.19 5.50
N ASP A 51 12.87 -3.24 6.29
CA ASP A 51 13.39 -4.60 6.04
C ASP A 51 12.46 -5.48 5.19
N LEU A 52 11.38 -4.89 4.65
CA LEU A 52 10.47 -5.49 3.67
C LEU A 52 10.37 -4.67 2.38
N ALA A 53 11.46 -4.10 1.93
CA ALA A 53 11.46 -3.16 0.82
C ALA A 53 10.87 -3.75 -0.49
N THR A 54 11.20 -5.01 -0.82
CA THR A 54 10.67 -5.72 -2.00
C THR A 54 9.24 -6.18 -1.78
N THR A 55 8.98 -6.88 -0.67
CA THR A 55 7.66 -7.48 -0.38
C THR A 55 6.57 -6.42 -0.24
N SER A 56 6.88 -5.29 0.40
CA SER A 56 5.95 -4.17 0.57
C SER A 56 5.86 -3.24 -0.65
N ALA A 57 6.75 -3.39 -1.63
CA ALA A 57 6.94 -2.45 -2.74
C ALA A 57 7.39 -1.03 -2.29
N ARG A 58 8.08 -0.93 -1.16
CA ARG A 58 8.68 0.31 -0.69
C ARG A 58 9.94 0.67 -1.50
N ALA A 59 10.68 -0.33 -1.99
CA ALA A 59 11.84 -0.13 -2.85
C ALA A 59 11.46 0.53 -4.18
N GLY A 60 12.39 1.30 -4.76
CA GLY A 60 12.18 2.01 -6.02
C GLY A 60 11.13 3.13 -5.95
N ALA A 61 10.79 3.56 -4.74
CA ALA A 61 9.76 4.57 -4.50
C ALA A 61 10.19 6.00 -4.85
N ASP A 62 11.47 6.26 -5.05
CA ASP A 62 11.97 7.59 -5.38
C ASP A 62 11.64 7.97 -6.82
N VAL A 63 10.73 8.92 -6.94
CA VAL A 63 10.28 9.44 -8.23
C VAL A 63 10.64 10.92 -8.29
N PRO A 64 11.46 11.37 -9.25
CA PRO A 64 11.83 12.77 -9.38
C PRO A 64 10.61 13.71 -9.41
N GLY A 65 10.64 14.74 -8.57
CA GLY A 65 9.56 15.73 -8.47
C GLY A 65 8.33 15.27 -7.66
N VAL A 66 8.36 14.11 -7.01
CA VAL A 66 7.28 13.63 -6.14
C VAL A 66 7.80 13.47 -4.72
N HIS A 67 7.23 14.21 -3.77
CA HIS A 67 7.52 14.06 -2.35
C HIS A 67 6.62 12.99 -1.74
N ARG A 68 7.21 11.80 -1.53
CA ARG A 68 6.52 10.65 -0.94
C ARG A 68 6.88 10.53 0.54
N HIS A 69 5.85 10.34 1.37
CA HIS A 69 5.98 10.18 2.81
C HIS A 69 5.39 8.85 3.23
N TRP A 70 6.10 8.13 4.10
CA TRP A 70 5.61 6.93 4.77
C TRP A 70 5.17 7.26 6.19
N LEU A 71 4.32 6.43 6.77
CA LEU A 71 3.81 6.62 8.15
C LEU A 71 4.90 6.42 9.20
N GLY A 72 6.00 5.79 8.84
CA GLY A 72 7.16 5.58 9.69
C GLY A 72 8.24 4.75 9.01
N ASP A 73 9.38 4.66 9.72
CA ASP A 73 10.53 3.84 9.38
C ASP A 73 10.73 2.84 10.53
N ARG A 74 10.14 1.65 10.37
CA ARG A 74 10.19 0.55 11.34
C ARG A 74 10.99 -0.61 10.76
N THR A 75 11.33 -1.55 11.64
CA THR A 75 11.83 -2.88 11.28
C THR A 75 10.93 -3.93 11.91
N PHE A 76 11.00 -5.16 11.46
CA PHE A 76 10.26 -6.27 12.09
C PHE A 76 10.62 -6.51 13.56
N ALA A 77 11.80 -6.01 13.99
CA ALA A 77 12.19 -6.05 15.40
C ALA A 77 11.28 -5.20 16.30
N ASP A 78 10.64 -4.17 15.72
CA ASP A 78 9.73 -3.26 16.43
C ASP A 78 8.32 -3.87 16.61
N GLY A 79 8.08 -5.06 16.09
CA GLY A 79 6.79 -5.74 16.14
C GLY A 79 5.75 -5.18 15.16
N ASP A 80 4.51 -5.66 15.24
CA ASP A 80 3.41 -5.18 14.38
C ASP A 80 3.11 -3.70 14.62
N LEU A 81 2.56 -3.06 13.60
CA LEU A 81 2.01 -1.70 13.68
C LEU A 81 0.48 -1.78 13.76
N PRO A 82 -0.15 -1.57 14.93
CA PRO A 82 -1.61 -1.59 15.07
C PRO A 82 -2.30 -0.58 14.15
N ALA A 83 -3.51 -0.90 13.70
CA ALA A 83 -4.26 -0.03 12.80
C ALA A 83 -4.51 1.37 13.39
N ALA A 84 -4.85 1.44 14.68
CA ALA A 84 -5.07 2.70 15.38
C ALA A 84 -3.80 3.58 15.40
N GLU A 85 -2.63 3.01 15.74
CA GLU A 85 -1.35 3.74 15.71
C GLU A 85 -0.99 4.20 14.30
N ALA A 86 -1.21 3.35 13.29
CA ALA A 86 -0.98 3.72 11.89
C ALA A 86 -1.92 4.85 11.44
N THR A 87 -3.16 4.85 11.91
CA THR A 87 -4.14 5.92 11.61
C THR A 87 -3.76 7.21 12.32
N ASP A 88 -3.31 7.16 13.57
CA ASP A 88 -2.78 8.33 14.29
C ASP A 88 -1.58 8.94 13.55
N ALA A 89 -0.64 8.11 13.11
CA ALA A 89 0.50 8.54 12.32
C ALA A 89 0.07 9.18 10.98
N LEU A 90 -0.93 8.58 10.30
CA LEU A 90 -1.49 9.12 9.07
C LEU A 90 -2.13 10.49 9.29
N VAL A 91 -2.99 10.63 10.28
CA VAL A 91 -3.69 11.88 10.60
C VAL A 91 -2.68 12.98 10.95
N ALA A 92 -1.73 12.70 11.85
CA ALA A 92 -0.70 13.67 12.23
C ALA A 92 0.19 14.10 11.05
N LEU A 93 0.53 13.16 10.15
CA LEU A 93 1.32 13.45 8.96
C LEU A 93 0.54 14.32 7.97
N VAL A 94 -0.73 13.97 7.71
CA VAL A 94 -1.61 14.74 6.84
C VAL A 94 -1.84 16.14 7.38
N GLU A 95 -2.11 16.33 8.67
CA GLU A 95 -2.29 17.63 9.30
C GLU A 95 -1.06 18.52 9.16
N ARG A 96 0.13 17.95 9.38
CA ARG A 96 1.39 18.67 9.18
C ARG A 96 1.58 19.11 7.73
N LEU A 97 1.28 18.25 6.76
CA LEU A 97 1.41 18.59 5.34
C LEU A 97 0.33 19.59 4.89
N ALA A 98 -0.89 19.44 5.36
CA ALA A 98 -2.03 20.30 5.07
C ALA A 98 -1.87 21.72 5.63
N SER A 99 -0.99 21.94 6.61
CA SER A 99 -0.67 23.29 7.10
C SER A 99 0.07 24.17 6.07
N THR A 100 0.71 23.54 5.08
CA THR A 100 1.50 24.23 4.03
C THR A 100 1.05 23.92 2.61
N HIS A 101 0.18 22.91 2.45
CA HIS A 101 -0.31 22.49 1.13
C HIS A 101 -1.84 22.44 1.12
N PRO A 102 -2.51 23.05 0.13
CA PRO A 102 -3.96 23.04 0.02
C PRO A 102 -4.51 21.65 -0.38
N LEU A 103 -3.66 20.80 -0.94
CA LEU A 103 -3.96 19.43 -1.35
C LEU A 103 -2.89 18.48 -0.80
N VAL A 104 -3.31 17.36 -0.21
CA VAL A 104 -2.47 16.22 0.14
C VAL A 104 -3.04 14.98 -0.54
N ILE A 105 -2.21 14.21 -1.20
CA ILE A 105 -2.60 12.94 -1.83
C ILE A 105 -2.28 11.83 -0.85
N VAL A 106 -3.24 10.93 -0.62
CA VAL A 106 -3.05 9.71 0.17
C VAL A 106 -3.28 8.52 -0.75
N GLU A 107 -2.37 7.56 -0.77
CA GLU A 107 -2.61 6.30 -1.46
C GLU A 107 -2.51 5.15 -0.49
N GLY A 108 -3.39 4.14 -0.62
CA GLY A 108 -3.32 3.01 0.28
C GLY A 108 -4.27 1.86 -0.03
N GLY A 109 -3.93 0.70 0.56
CA GLY A 109 -4.67 -0.54 0.43
C GLY A 109 -4.87 -1.28 1.74
N SER A 110 -4.42 -0.73 2.87
CA SER A 110 -4.58 -1.38 4.18
C SER A 110 -6.04 -1.29 4.66
N ILE A 111 -6.74 -2.43 4.65
CA ILE A 111 -8.16 -2.51 5.04
C ILE A 111 -8.39 -1.96 6.45
N SER A 112 -7.60 -2.42 7.41
CA SER A 112 -7.78 -2.03 8.81
C SER A 112 -7.51 -0.54 9.05
N LEU A 113 -6.46 0.02 8.41
CA LEU A 113 -6.15 1.43 8.51
C LEU A 113 -7.23 2.30 7.89
N LEU A 114 -7.68 1.97 6.67
CA LEU A 114 -8.69 2.77 5.97
C LEU A 114 -10.08 2.68 6.63
N ARG A 115 -10.40 1.54 7.25
CA ARG A 115 -11.61 1.41 8.07
C ARG A 115 -11.56 2.33 9.29
N GLU A 116 -10.48 2.28 10.06
CA GLU A 116 -10.24 3.13 11.22
C GLU A 116 -10.30 4.63 10.84
N LEU A 117 -9.68 5.00 9.71
CA LEU A 117 -9.74 6.37 9.20
C LEU A 117 -11.18 6.81 8.88
N CYS A 118 -11.98 5.92 8.28
CA CYS A 118 -13.38 6.20 7.97
C CYS A 118 -14.25 6.35 9.22
N GLU A 119 -14.03 5.52 10.23
CA GLU A 119 -14.73 5.60 11.51
C GLU A 119 -14.47 6.94 12.21
N ARG A 120 -13.26 7.47 12.04
CA ARG A 120 -12.83 8.77 12.61
C ARG A 120 -13.10 9.98 11.70
N ARG A 121 -13.82 9.79 10.59
CA ARG A 121 -14.00 10.83 9.55
C ARG A 121 -14.59 12.14 10.09
N SER A 122 -15.50 12.09 11.06
CA SER A 122 -16.11 13.27 11.67
C SER A 122 -15.16 14.12 12.51
N GLU A 123 -14.03 13.55 12.93
CA GLU A 123 -13.03 14.19 13.78
C GLU A 123 -11.93 14.90 12.96
N LEU A 124 -11.89 14.66 11.62
CA LEU A 124 -10.83 15.18 10.77
C LEU A 124 -10.96 16.68 10.52
N SER A 125 -9.86 17.40 10.63
CA SER A 125 -9.76 18.84 10.40
C SER A 125 -9.77 19.23 8.92
N TRP A 126 -9.73 18.25 8.00
CA TRP A 126 -9.64 18.37 6.55
C TRP A 126 -10.80 17.68 5.84
N ARG A 127 -10.99 17.99 4.56
CA ARG A 127 -12.00 17.32 3.71
C ARG A 127 -11.38 16.08 3.06
N LEU A 128 -12.08 14.96 3.11
CA LEU A 128 -11.68 13.72 2.45
C LEU A 128 -12.48 13.50 1.18
N THR A 129 -11.80 13.35 0.06
CA THR A 129 -12.35 12.81 -1.18
C THR A 129 -11.71 11.46 -1.49
N VAL A 130 -12.46 10.56 -2.08
CA VAL A 130 -12.00 9.18 -2.31
C VAL A 130 -12.16 8.80 -3.77
N ARG A 131 -11.09 8.32 -4.39
CA ARG A 131 -11.08 7.64 -5.68
C ARG A 131 -10.80 6.16 -5.46
N LEU A 132 -11.78 5.32 -5.72
CA LEU A 132 -11.59 3.87 -5.72
C LEU A 132 -11.16 3.41 -7.11
N LEU A 133 -9.99 2.77 -7.20
CA LEU A 133 -9.57 2.14 -8.44
C LEU A 133 -10.34 0.83 -8.64
N PRO A 134 -10.87 0.61 -9.87
CA PRO A 134 -11.64 -0.58 -10.16
C PRO A 134 -10.78 -1.84 -10.13
N LEU A 135 -11.42 -2.97 -9.87
CA LEU A 135 -10.81 -4.28 -10.06
C LEU A 135 -10.88 -4.63 -11.56
N PRO A 136 -9.76 -5.00 -12.20
CA PRO A 136 -9.77 -5.51 -13.58
C PRO A 136 -10.54 -6.81 -13.74
N ALA A 137 -10.76 -7.27 -14.97
CA ALA A 137 -11.27 -8.61 -15.23
C ALA A 137 -10.37 -9.65 -14.53
N ARG A 138 -10.98 -10.71 -14.00
CA ARG A 138 -10.28 -11.67 -13.12
C ARG A 138 -8.98 -12.21 -13.74
N ASP A 139 -9.02 -12.63 -14.99
CA ASP A 139 -7.86 -13.24 -15.67
C ASP A 139 -6.74 -12.23 -15.89
N GLU A 140 -7.08 -11.00 -16.26
CA GLU A 140 -6.13 -9.90 -16.40
C GLU A 140 -5.50 -9.55 -15.07
N TYR A 141 -6.32 -9.52 -14.00
CA TYR A 141 -5.86 -9.22 -12.66
C TYR A 141 -4.88 -10.27 -12.14
N VAL A 142 -5.23 -11.56 -12.27
CA VAL A 142 -4.35 -12.65 -11.86
C VAL A 142 -3.05 -12.64 -12.68
N ALA A 143 -3.13 -12.43 -13.99
CA ALA A 143 -1.93 -12.33 -14.85
C ALA A 143 -1.00 -11.18 -14.43
N ALA A 144 -1.57 -10.01 -14.06
CA ALA A 144 -0.80 -8.89 -13.55
C ALA A 144 -0.12 -9.21 -12.20
N LEU A 145 -0.82 -9.89 -11.30
CA LEU A 145 -0.28 -10.32 -10.01
C LEU A 145 0.78 -11.41 -10.17
N THR A 146 0.66 -12.29 -11.17
CA THR A 146 1.70 -13.31 -11.47
C THR A 146 3.00 -12.63 -11.93
N ARG A 147 2.93 -11.67 -12.82
CA ARG A 147 4.14 -10.88 -13.22
C ARG A 147 4.76 -10.18 -12.01
N ARG A 148 3.94 -9.54 -11.17
CA ARG A 148 4.41 -8.91 -9.93
C ARG A 148 5.08 -9.90 -8.98
N ALA A 149 4.51 -11.10 -8.82
CA ALA A 149 5.11 -12.15 -7.99
C ALA A 149 6.48 -12.59 -8.54
N GLN A 150 6.63 -12.70 -9.87
CA GLN A 150 7.92 -12.98 -10.52
C GLN A 150 8.95 -11.87 -10.23
N GLU A 151 8.54 -10.61 -10.34
CA GLU A 151 9.39 -9.46 -10.02
C GLU A 151 9.83 -9.47 -8.55
N MET A 152 8.92 -9.78 -7.62
CA MET A 152 9.24 -9.86 -6.19
C MET A 152 10.19 -11.01 -5.85
N LEU A 153 10.13 -12.11 -6.58
CA LEU A 153 11.00 -13.28 -6.39
C LEU A 153 12.40 -13.07 -7.01
N THR A 154 12.55 -12.09 -7.90
CA THR A 154 13.80 -11.81 -8.60
C THR A 154 14.56 -10.70 -7.89
N PRO A 155 15.76 -10.97 -7.32
CA PRO A 155 16.61 -9.90 -6.79
C PRO A 155 16.98 -8.88 -7.88
N GLY A 156 16.96 -7.60 -7.56
CA GLY A 156 17.25 -6.57 -8.56
C GLY A 156 17.18 -5.15 -8.04
N ALA A 157 16.87 -4.21 -8.92
CA ALA A 157 16.81 -2.77 -8.61
C ALA A 157 15.79 -2.42 -7.50
N CYS A 158 14.79 -3.28 -7.28
CA CYS A 158 13.77 -3.09 -6.25
C CYS A 158 14.11 -3.71 -4.89
N GLY A 159 15.30 -4.29 -4.73
CA GLY A 159 15.73 -4.85 -3.45
C GLY A 159 16.24 -6.30 -3.56
N PRO A 160 16.48 -6.94 -2.42
CA PRO A 160 17.12 -8.27 -2.34
C PRO A 160 16.21 -9.41 -2.79
N GLY A 161 14.94 -9.16 -3.03
CA GLY A 161 13.93 -10.16 -3.36
C GLY A 161 13.19 -10.72 -2.15
N LEU A 162 11.95 -11.15 -2.38
CA LEU A 162 11.04 -11.64 -1.34
C LEU A 162 11.59 -12.83 -0.57
N LEU A 163 12.29 -13.77 -1.24
CA LEU A 163 12.86 -14.95 -0.58
C LEU A 163 13.95 -14.56 0.42
N HIS A 164 14.80 -13.60 0.08
CA HIS A 164 15.84 -13.10 0.96
C HIS A 164 15.26 -12.37 2.19
N GLU A 165 14.24 -11.53 1.98
CA GLU A 165 13.56 -10.85 3.08
C GLU A 165 12.93 -11.87 4.04
N LEU A 166 12.22 -12.88 3.51
CA LEU A 166 11.64 -13.96 4.33
C LEU A 166 12.73 -14.74 5.09
N ALA A 167 13.79 -15.20 4.41
CA ALA A 167 14.86 -15.97 5.03
C ALA A 167 15.52 -15.19 6.17
N THR A 168 15.81 -13.91 5.93
CA THR A 168 16.41 -13.02 6.92
C THR A 168 15.55 -12.89 8.18
N LEU A 169 14.23 -12.71 8.02
CA LEU A 169 13.31 -12.63 9.15
C LEU A 169 13.12 -13.98 9.84
N TRP A 170 13.11 -15.08 9.07
CA TRP A 170 12.87 -16.42 9.59
C TRP A 170 13.99 -16.98 10.48
N ARG A 171 15.22 -16.48 10.28
CA ARG A 171 16.38 -16.84 11.11
C ARG A 171 16.21 -16.43 12.58
N ASP A 172 15.38 -15.38 12.87
CA ASP A 172 15.01 -15.01 14.23
C ASP A 172 13.64 -15.64 14.61
N PRO A 173 13.60 -16.63 15.51
CA PRO A 173 12.35 -17.29 15.92
C PRO A 173 11.26 -16.34 16.42
N ARG A 174 11.63 -15.20 17.01
CA ARG A 174 10.69 -14.21 17.53
C ARG A 174 9.90 -13.48 16.45
N ARG A 175 10.45 -13.44 15.21
CA ARG A 175 9.84 -12.76 14.07
C ARG A 175 8.95 -13.69 13.22
N ARG A 176 9.05 -15.00 13.39
CA ARG A 176 8.36 -15.99 12.54
C ARG A 176 6.85 -15.84 12.53
N PHE A 177 6.26 -15.56 13.70
CA PHE A 177 4.81 -15.38 13.79
C PHE A 177 4.33 -14.20 12.95
N LEU A 178 5.00 -13.05 13.07
CA LEU A 178 4.67 -11.86 12.29
C LEU A 178 4.99 -12.07 10.80
N ALA A 179 6.13 -12.68 10.46
CA ALA A 179 6.50 -13.00 9.09
C ALA A 179 5.46 -13.92 8.42
N ALA A 180 4.94 -14.93 9.14
CA ALA A 180 3.91 -15.81 8.62
C ALA A 180 2.57 -15.12 8.32
N SER A 181 2.34 -13.90 8.84
CA SER A 181 1.14 -13.10 8.57
C SER A 181 1.27 -12.14 7.38
N VAL A 182 2.46 -12.06 6.78
CA VAL A 182 2.70 -11.19 5.61
C VAL A 182 2.21 -11.87 4.35
N ASN A 183 1.34 -11.18 3.62
CA ASN A 183 0.79 -11.67 2.37
C ASN A 183 1.92 -11.90 1.33
N GLY A 184 2.02 -13.12 0.83
CA GLY A 184 3.09 -13.60 -0.03
C GLY A 184 4.10 -14.49 0.69
N PHE A 185 4.49 -14.19 1.92
CA PHE A 185 5.36 -15.08 2.71
C PHE A 185 4.67 -16.40 3.06
N GLU A 186 3.37 -16.38 3.40
CA GLU A 186 2.59 -17.58 3.66
C GLU A 186 2.60 -18.55 2.49
N ALA A 187 2.58 -18.06 1.24
CA ALA A 187 2.66 -18.89 0.05
C ALA A 187 4.02 -19.59 -0.08
N VAL A 188 5.11 -18.89 0.24
CA VAL A 188 6.45 -19.46 0.26
C VAL A 188 6.57 -20.50 1.37
N LEU A 189 6.07 -20.20 2.58
CA LEU A 189 6.08 -21.11 3.72
C LEU A 189 5.32 -22.42 3.42
N GLU A 190 4.17 -22.33 2.75
CA GLU A 190 3.40 -23.49 2.29
C GLU A 190 4.23 -24.37 1.34
N CYS A 191 4.90 -23.76 0.37
CA CYS A 191 5.78 -24.48 -0.54
C CYS A 191 7.00 -25.08 0.17
N CYS A 192 7.63 -24.36 1.09
CA CYS A 192 8.74 -24.89 1.88
C CYS A 192 8.33 -26.14 2.66
N ALA A 193 7.18 -26.10 3.31
CA ALA A 193 6.64 -27.26 4.02
C ALA A 193 6.36 -28.45 3.10
N LYS A 194 5.76 -28.19 1.92
CA LYS A 194 5.42 -29.23 0.94
C LYS A 194 6.63 -29.89 0.30
N TYR A 195 7.65 -29.11 -0.02
CA TYR A 195 8.83 -29.59 -0.76
C TYR A 195 10.06 -29.80 0.15
N SER A 196 9.88 -29.75 1.48
CA SER A 196 10.94 -29.93 2.48
C SER A 196 12.14 -28.98 2.28
N LEU A 197 11.85 -27.71 1.94
CA LEU A 197 12.86 -26.66 1.82
C LEU A 197 13.05 -26.00 3.19
N ASP A 198 14.31 -25.65 3.51
CA ASP A 198 14.58 -24.84 4.70
C ASP A 198 14.35 -23.37 4.43
N VAL A 199 13.41 -22.78 5.17
CA VAL A 199 13.02 -21.38 5.01
C VAL A 199 14.15 -20.42 5.34
N GLY A 200 14.99 -20.75 6.35
CA GLY A 200 16.08 -19.88 6.79
C GLY A 200 17.23 -19.76 5.81
N SER A 201 17.29 -20.64 4.80
CA SER A 201 18.32 -20.65 3.76
C SER A 201 17.75 -20.73 2.35
N ILE A 202 16.46 -20.42 2.17
CA ILE A 202 15.78 -20.56 0.88
C ILE A 202 16.37 -19.63 -0.19
N ASP A 203 16.95 -18.52 0.20
CA ASP A 203 17.62 -17.54 -0.68
C ASP A 203 19.04 -17.97 -1.10
N GLU A 204 19.61 -18.98 -0.43
CA GLU A 204 21.00 -19.45 -0.64
C GLU A 204 21.06 -20.76 -1.44
N GLN A 205 19.93 -21.44 -1.62
CA GLN A 205 19.86 -22.74 -2.27
C GLN A 205 19.15 -22.68 -3.63
N PRO A 206 19.55 -23.52 -4.60
CA PRO A 206 18.83 -23.59 -5.86
C PRO A 206 17.44 -24.17 -5.65
N ILE A 207 16.42 -23.43 -6.08
CA ILE A 207 15.04 -23.87 -6.05
C ILE A 207 14.69 -24.49 -7.41
N PRO A 208 14.16 -25.72 -7.46
CA PRO A 208 13.71 -26.31 -8.73
C PRO A 208 12.66 -25.43 -9.43
N GLU A 209 12.75 -25.31 -10.75
CA GLU A 209 11.89 -24.44 -11.55
C GLU A 209 10.40 -24.64 -11.27
N HIS A 210 9.92 -25.87 -11.24
CA HIS A 210 8.52 -26.20 -10.95
C HIS A 210 8.06 -25.77 -9.54
N VAL A 211 9.00 -25.67 -8.56
CA VAL A 211 8.70 -25.17 -7.22
C VAL A 211 8.60 -23.64 -7.25
N LEU A 212 9.51 -23.00 -7.97
CA LEU A 212 9.48 -21.53 -8.14
C LEU A 212 8.23 -21.08 -8.88
N GLU A 213 7.82 -21.80 -9.93
CA GLU A 213 6.54 -21.59 -10.62
C GLU A 213 5.35 -21.74 -9.66
N ARG A 214 5.37 -22.76 -8.79
CA ARG A 214 4.30 -22.96 -7.81
C ARG A 214 4.28 -21.85 -6.76
N ILE A 215 5.43 -21.42 -6.26
CA ILE A 215 5.54 -20.25 -5.34
C ILE A 215 4.93 -19.01 -6.01
N THR A 216 5.32 -18.74 -7.25
CA THR A 216 4.81 -17.60 -8.03
C THR A 216 3.29 -17.62 -8.15
N ALA A 217 2.74 -18.78 -8.54
CA ALA A 217 1.30 -18.96 -8.68
C ALA A 217 0.56 -18.76 -7.34
N LEU A 218 1.06 -19.33 -6.24
CA LEU A 218 0.47 -19.17 -4.91
C LEU A 218 0.51 -17.73 -4.42
N ILE A 219 1.63 -17.01 -4.62
CA ILE A 219 1.71 -15.58 -4.27
C ILE A 219 0.64 -14.80 -5.03
N ALA A 220 0.50 -15.05 -6.34
CA ALA A 220 -0.50 -14.38 -7.16
C ALA A 220 -1.93 -14.72 -6.72
N GLU A 221 -2.22 -15.99 -6.40
CA GLU A 221 -3.51 -16.45 -5.87
C GLU A 221 -3.86 -15.73 -4.56
N ARG A 222 -2.94 -15.69 -3.58
CA ARG A 222 -3.15 -15.02 -2.28
C ARG A 222 -3.33 -13.51 -2.43
N HIS A 223 -2.54 -12.88 -3.29
CA HIS A 223 -2.72 -11.46 -3.58
C HIS A 223 -4.06 -11.18 -4.27
N ALA A 224 -4.54 -12.07 -5.15
CA ALA A 224 -5.85 -11.92 -5.78
C ALA A 224 -6.99 -12.06 -4.78
N GLU A 225 -6.95 -13.09 -3.90
CA GLU A 225 -7.91 -13.28 -2.82
C GLU A 225 -8.00 -12.04 -1.92
N HIS A 226 -6.83 -11.53 -1.50
CA HIS A 226 -6.76 -10.30 -0.72
C HIS A 226 -7.29 -9.08 -1.49
N GLY A 227 -6.99 -8.96 -2.77
CA GLY A 227 -7.48 -7.88 -3.62
C GLY A 227 -9.00 -7.91 -3.82
N PHE A 228 -9.61 -9.09 -3.95
CA PHE A 228 -11.07 -9.24 -3.98
C PHE A 228 -11.71 -8.82 -2.64
N LEU A 229 -11.06 -9.17 -1.52
CA LEU A 229 -11.50 -8.73 -0.20
C LEU A 229 -11.41 -7.20 -0.07
N GLN A 230 -10.28 -6.60 -0.47
CA GLN A 230 -10.09 -5.15 -0.49
C GLN A 230 -11.17 -4.46 -1.31
N HIS A 231 -11.45 -4.94 -2.53
CA HIS A 231 -12.45 -4.37 -3.42
C HIS A 231 -13.83 -4.34 -2.77
N ARG A 232 -14.25 -5.45 -2.16
CA ARG A 232 -15.54 -5.54 -1.45
C ARG A 232 -15.59 -4.59 -0.26
N VAL A 233 -14.58 -4.66 0.62
CA VAL A 233 -14.56 -3.85 1.86
C VAL A 233 -14.48 -2.35 1.54
N PHE A 234 -13.69 -1.94 0.56
CA PHE A 234 -13.61 -0.53 0.18
C PHE A 234 -14.90 -0.03 -0.47
N GLY A 235 -15.61 -0.88 -1.21
CA GLY A 235 -16.96 -0.56 -1.67
C GLY A 235 -17.90 -0.26 -0.50
N GLU A 236 -17.87 -1.08 0.55
CA GLU A 236 -18.72 -0.92 1.74
C GLU A 236 -18.36 0.34 2.57
N ILE A 237 -17.06 0.53 2.91
CA ILE A 237 -16.65 1.63 3.80
C ILE A 237 -16.67 3.01 3.13
N PHE A 238 -16.59 3.06 1.80
CA PHE A 238 -16.65 4.31 1.03
C PHE A 238 -17.98 4.47 0.26
N GLU A 239 -18.99 3.64 0.56
CA GLU A 239 -20.34 3.79 0.00
C GLU A 239 -20.91 5.17 0.35
N GLY A 240 -21.36 5.92 -0.67
CA GLY A 240 -21.82 7.30 -0.51
C GLY A 240 -20.73 8.37 -0.40
N ALA A 241 -19.43 8.00 -0.49
CA ALA A 241 -18.39 8.99 -0.72
C ALA A 241 -18.53 9.56 -2.15
N VAL A 242 -18.97 10.81 -2.25
CA VAL A 242 -19.13 11.48 -3.56
C VAL A 242 -17.74 11.67 -4.17
N PRO A 243 -17.51 11.26 -5.42
CA PRO A 243 -16.31 11.62 -6.14
C PRO A 243 -16.36 13.13 -6.42
N GLU A 244 -15.78 13.94 -5.55
CA GLU A 244 -15.54 15.35 -5.88
C GLU A 244 -14.35 15.41 -6.84
N SER A 245 -14.50 16.13 -7.93
CA SER A 245 -13.40 16.46 -8.82
C SER A 245 -12.36 17.29 -8.05
N VAL A 246 -11.09 16.93 -8.18
CA VAL A 246 -10.00 17.78 -7.68
C VAL A 246 -10.06 19.09 -8.44
N PRO A 247 -10.19 20.28 -7.78
CA PRO A 247 -10.28 21.56 -8.46
C PRO A 247 -9.10 21.76 -9.41
N GLY A 248 -9.38 22.07 -10.69
CA GLY A 248 -8.37 22.27 -11.74
C GLY A 248 -8.00 21.01 -12.53
N PHE A 249 -8.46 19.84 -12.11
CA PHE A 249 -8.36 18.58 -12.85
C PHE A 249 -9.78 18.09 -13.09
N GLY A 250 -10.23 18.13 -14.34
CA GLY A 250 -11.49 17.51 -14.74
C GLY A 250 -11.52 16.06 -14.25
N VAL A 251 -12.73 15.53 -14.08
CA VAL A 251 -12.92 14.10 -13.79
C VAL A 251 -11.98 13.32 -14.69
N LEU A 252 -10.94 12.71 -14.11
CA LEU A 252 -10.10 11.73 -14.80
C LEU A 252 -10.94 10.46 -14.98
N GLU A 253 -11.99 10.61 -15.81
CA GLU A 253 -12.73 9.48 -16.37
C GLU A 253 -11.87 8.87 -17.46
N ARG A 254 -11.47 7.62 -17.17
CA ARG A 254 -11.03 6.60 -18.13
C ARG A 254 -9.79 6.94 -18.95
N VAL A 255 -8.68 6.39 -18.49
CA VAL A 255 -7.72 5.82 -19.42
C VAL A 255 -8.05 4.32 -19.50
N ALA A 256 -8.47 3.93 -20.68
CA ALA A 256 -8.74 2.56 -21.08
C ALA A 256 -7.44 1.73 -21.06
#